data_8c496d9bc25e27bff4bee0e06cbf95ec
#
_entry.id   8c496d9bc25e27bff4bee0e06cbf95ec
#
_cell.length_a   1.000
_cell.length_b   1.000
_cell.length_c   1.000
_cell.angle_alpha   90.00
_cell.angle_beta   90.00
_cell.angle_gamma   90.00
#
_symmetry.space_group_name_H-M   'P 1'
#
loop_
_entity.id
_entity.type
_entity.pdbx_description
1 polymer ?
#
loop_
_entity_poly.entity_id
_entity_poly.type
_entity_poly.pdbx_seq_one_letter_code
_entity_poly.pdbx_strand_id
1 'polypeptide(L)'
;MFNFTSILFSYMKNIRLVIADDHEIFLDGLALMLNKQENMTVVGQAFNGRELVQLVAEKKPDIVLTDIKMPYLDGIGACRLMLQQDPQLKIIALSMFEEEDLIVEMLEAGAKGYLLKNADKREILDAILTVNEGNIFYCKHTSARLASLIVKSKFDPQKKKSGDLFTERERQIIRLICQQHTAQEIGEQLFLSKRTVEGYRTRILEKMDVKNTAGVVVFALKHNLIAEEDIL
;
A
#
# COMPACT_ATOMS: atom_id res chain seq x y z
N MET A 1 23.78 0.71 -45.52
CA MET A 1 22.56 0.16 -44.88
C MET A 1 22.63 0.55 -43.42
N PHE A 2 22.13 1.72 -43.03
CA PHE A 2 22.19 2.21 -41.67
C PHE A 2 21.14 1.49 -40.82
N ASN A 3 21.59 0.87 -39.76
CA ASN A 3 20.80 0.02 -38.89
C ASN A 3 19.84 0.90 -38.06
N PHE A 4 18.61 1.08 -38.50
CA PHE A 4 17.54 1.81 -37.81
C PHE A 4 17.25 1.28 -36.39
N THR A 5 17.59 0.02 -36.10
CA THR A 5 17.41 -0.62 -34.80
C THR A 5 18.37 -0.09 -33.72
N SER A 6 19.59 0.33 -34.11
CA SER A 6 20.59 0.84 -33.14
C SER A 6 20.32 2.30 -32.72
N ILE A 7 19.58 3.07 -33.50
CA ILE A 7 19.24 4.46 -33.19
C ILE A 7 18.06 4.54 -32.23
N LEU A 8 17.10 3.61 -32.30
CA LEU A 8 15.98 3.50 -31.35
C LEU A 8 16.43 3.04 -29.92
N PHE A 9 17.49 2.24 -29.82
CA PHE A 9 18.04 1.80 -28.53
C PHE A 9 18.82 2.90 -27.78
N SER A 10 19.31 3.95 -28.48
CA SER A 10 20.09 5.03 -27.85
C SER A 10 19.23 6.08 -27.11
N TYR A 11 17.90 5.99 -27.17
CA TYR A 11 16.99 6.96 -26.54
C TYR A 11 16.19 6.41 -25.34
N MET A 12 16.41 5.18 -24.93
CA MET A 12 15.76 4.68 -23.71
C MET A 12 16.49 5.23 -22.48
N LYS A 13 15.95 6.30 -21.92
CA LYS A 13 16.40 6.86 -20.63
C LYS A 13 16.46 5.73 -19.60
N ASN A 14 17.62 5.56 -18.98
CA ASN A 14 17.81 4.56 -17.93
C ASN A 14 16.86 4.88 -16.73
N ILE A 15 16.00 3.94 -16.38
CA ILE A 15 15.02 4.07 -15.30
C ILE A 15 15.75 3.85 -13.96
N ARG A 16 15.77 4.86 -13.13
CA ARG A 16 16.37 4.84 -11.81
C ARG A 16 15.34 4.37 -10.77
N LEU A 17 15.63 3.29 -10.09
CA LEU A 17 14.73 2.62 -9.18
C LEU A 17 15.23 2.69 -7.75
N VAL A 18 14.33 2.98 -6.80
CA VAL A 18 14.53 2.70 -5.37
C VAL A 18 13.58 1.59 -4.99
N ILE A 19 14.07 0.60 -4.25
CA ILE A 19 13.28 -0.54 -3.80
C ILE A 19 13.29 -0.64 -2.28
N ALA A 20 12.16 -1.05 -1.68
CA ALA A 20 12.01 -1.16 -0.24
C ALA A 20 11.25 -2.40 0.19
N ASP A 21 11.80 -3.13 1.15
CA ASP A 21 11.23 -4.33 1.76
C ASP A 21 11.98 -4.62 3.06
N ASP A 22 11.34 -5.18 4.07
CA ASP A 22 12.01 -5.60 5.30
C ASP A 22 12.64 -7.01 5.20
N HIS A 23 12.47 -7.68 4.06
CA HIS A 23 13.08 -8.97 3.74
C HIS A 23 14.31 -8.80 2.84
N GLU A 24 15.51 -8.79 3.44
CA GLU A 24 16.79 -8.57 2.75
C GLU A 24 16.99 -9.48 1.52
N ILE A 25 16.73 -10.78 1.68
CA ILE A 25 16.88 -11.76 0.57
C ILE A 25 15.99 -11.40 -0.63
N PHE A 26 14.78 -10.90 -0.38
CA PHE A 26 13.88 -10.48 -1.45
C PHE A 26 14.42 -9.24 -2.17
N LEU A 27 14.89 -8.23 -1.41
CA LEU A 27 15.51 -7.03 -1.96
C LEU A 27 16.72 -7.34 -2.84
N ASP A 28 17.62 -8.20 -2.36
CA ASP A 28 18.83 -8.60 -3.11
C ASP A 28 18.46 -9.32 -4.40
N GLY A 29 17.50 -10.23 -4.36
CA GLY A 29 16.99 -10.94 -5.53
C GLY A 29 16.35 -9.99 -6.55
N LEU A 30 15.53 -9.07 -6.08
CA LEU A 30 14.85 -8.06 -6.90
C LEU A 30 15.88 -7.10 -7.53
N ALA A 31 16.83 -6.58 -6.73
CA ALA A 31 17.90 -5.71 -7.23
C ALA A 31 18.76 -6.40 -8.31
N LEU A 32 19.14 -7.64 -8.07
CA LEU A 32 19.90 -8.43 -9.05
C LEU A 32 19.14 -8.62 -10.36
N MET A 33 17.85 -8.92 -10.27
CA MET A 33 16.96 -9.12 -11.42
C MET A 33 16.78 -7.83 -12.22
N LEU A 34 16.58 -6.68 -11.54
CA LEU A 34 16.39 -5.38 -12.17
C LEU A 34 17.68 -4.83 -12.79
N ASN A 35 18.81 -4.92 -12.08
CA ASN A 35 20.11 -4.47 -12.59
C ASN A 35 20.66 -5.30 -13.77
N LYS A 36 20.08 -6.49 -14.04
CA LYS A 36 20.37 -7.25 -15.27
C LYS A 36 19.67 -6.69 -16.53
N GLN A 37 18.76 -5.73 -16.38
CA GLN A 37 18.13 -5.06 -17.51
C GLN A 37 18.99 -3.88 -17.97
N GLU A 38 19.18 -3.74 -19.28
CA GLU A 38 20.06 -2.71 -19.85
C GLU A 38 19.59 -1.26 -19.58
N ASN A 39 18.27 -1.10 -19.36
CA ASN A 39 17.62 0.20 -19.20
C ASN A 39 17.09 0.47 -17.79
N MET A 40 17.56 -0.25 -16.78
CA MET A 40 17.13 -0.10 -15.39
C MET A 40 18.33 -0.13 -14.44
N THR A 41 18.27 0.68 -13.39
CA THR A 41 19.30 0.69 -12.35
C THR A 41 18.65 0.90 -10.99
N VAL A 42 18.89 -0.02 -10.06
CA VAL A 42 18.55 0.16 -8.65
C VAL A 42 19.59 1.08 -8.01
N VAL A 43 19.15 2.31 -7.67
CA VAL A 43 20.00 3.37 -7.10
C VAL A 43 19.95 3.41 -5.58
N GLY A 44 19.10 2.58 -4.96
CA GLY A 44 19.02 2.47 -3.51
C GLY A 44 18.06 1.38 -3.06
N GLN A 45 18.33 0.86 -1.85
CA GLN A 45 17.52 -0.14 -1.14
C GLN A 45 17.21 0.37 0.26
N ALA A 46 15.99 0.16 0.76
CA ALA A 46 15.55 0.54 2.09
C ALA A 46 14.86 -0.64 2.78
N PHE A 47 15.00 -0.75 4.10
CA PHE A 47 14.45 -1.83 4.90
C PHE A 47 13.22 -1.42 5.72
N ASN A 48 12.80 -0.18 5.60
CA ASN A 48 11.60 0.38 6.23
C ASN A 48 11.20 1.69 5.55
N GLY A 49 9.98 2.15 5.82
CA GLY A 49 9.44 3.34 5.18
C GLY A 49 10.17 4.65 5.55
N ARG A 50 10.80 4.74 6.73
CA ARG A 50 11.57 5.94 7.11
C ARG A 50 12.83 6.08 6.27
N GLU A 51 13.58 5.00 6.13
CA GLU A 51 14.76 4.95 5.26
C GLU A 51 14.36 5.21 3.80
N LEU A 52 13.22 4.63 3.36
CA LEU A 52 12.71 4.83 2.01
C LEU A 52 12.47 6.31 1.71
N VAL A 53 11.76 7.04 2.58
CA VAL A 53 11.46 8.47 2.39
C VAL A 53 12.76 9.29 2.28
N GLN A 54 13.74 9.03 3.15
CA GLN A 54 15.04 9.72 3.12
C GLN A 54 15.80 9.42 1.83
N LEU A 55 15.84 8.14 1.43
CA LEU A 55 16.57 7.67 0.26
C LEU A 55 15.98 8.23 -1.04
N VAL A 56 14.65 8.31 -1.13
CA VAL A 56 13.94 8.90 -2.27
C VAL A 56 14.25 10.39 -2.40
N ALA A 57 14.25 11.13 -1.30
CA ALA A 57 14.60 12.56 -1.29
C ALA A 57 16.05 12.80 -1.77
N GLU A 58 16.99 11.91 -1.38
CA GLU A 58 18.40 11.98 -1.77
C GLU A 58 18.63 11.55 -3.22
N LYS A 59 18.11 10.38 -3.61
CA LYS A 59 18.42 9.74 -4.89
C LYS A 59 17.57 10.24 -6.04
N LYS A 60 16.37 10.79 -5.77
CA LYS A 60 15.39 11.25 -6.77
C LYS A 60 15.19 10.21 -7.88
N PRO A 61 14.66 9.02 -7.54
CA PRO A 61 14.43 7.96 -8.52
C PRO A 61 13.28 8.32 -9.47
N ASP A 62 13.23 7.64 -10.62
CA ASP A 62 12.09 7.72 -11.53
C ASP A 62 10.88 6.91 -11.00
N ILE A 63 11.16 5.77 -10.35
CA ILE A 63 10.14 4.87 -9.78
C ILE A 63 10.59 4.30 -8.44
N VAL A 64 9.65 4.14 -7.53
CA VAL A 64 9.81 3.43 -6.26
C VAL A 64 9.00 2.14 -6.29
N LEU A 65 9.63 1.01 -5.93
CA LEU A 65 8.92 -0.23 -5.60
C LEU A 65 8.99 -0.41 -4.08
N THR A 66 7.86 -0.56 -3.41
CA THR A 66 7.82 -0.66 -1.95
C THR A 66 6.92 -1.77 -1.47
N ASP A 67 7.39 -2.55 -0.49
CA ASP A 67 6.48 -3.37 0.29
C ASP A 67 5.49 -2.49 1.04
N ILE A 68 4.31 -3.06 1.31
CA ILE A 68 3.27 -2.41 2.09
C ILE A 68 3.56 -2.55 3.58
N LYS A 69 3.95 -3.75 4.02
CA LYS A 69 4.14 -4.05 5.45
C LYS A 69 5.60 -3.98 5.84
N MET A 70 6.06 -2.84 6.29
CA MET A 70 7.42 -2.63 6.79
C MET A 70 7.42 -2.10 8.24
N PRO A 71 8.52 -2.33 9.00
CA PRO A 71 8.68 -1.80 10.35
C PRO A 71 8.78 -0.27 10.38
N TYR A 72 8.46 0.34 11.54
CA TYR A 72 8.55 1.77 11.86
C TYR A 72 7.59 2.67 11.07
N LEU A 73 7.64 2.64 9.76
CA LEU A 73 6.73 3.31 8.84
C LEU A 73 6.41 2.32 7.73
N ASP A 74 5.14 2.05 7.51
CA ASP A 74 4.67 1.15 6.46
C ASP A 74 4.75 1.79 5.06
N GLY A 75 4.58 1.00 4.01
CA GLY A 75 4.67 1.47 2.63
C GLY A 75 3.56 2.46 2.26
N ILE A 76 2.38 2.37 2.88
CA ILE A 76 1.26 3.30 2.64
C ILE A 76 1.60 4.68 3.22
N GLY A 77 2.06 4.71 4.47
CA GLY A 77 2.52 5.94 5.11
C GLY A 77 3.70 6.57 4.38
N ALA A 78 4.68 5.76 3.96
CA ALA A 78 5.80 6.23 3.17
C ALA A 78 5.36 6.81 1.81
N CYS A 79 4.42 6.13 1.11
CA CYS A 79 3.84 6.59 -0.14
C CYS A 79 3.21 7.98 0.00
N ARG A 80 2.38 8.18 1.02
CA ARG A 80 1.75 9.49 1.29
C ARG A 80 2.77 10.58 1.53
N LEU A 81 3.80 10.32 2.36
CA LEU A 81 4.85 11.30 2.65
C LEU A 81 5.68 11.65 1.41
N MET A 82 6.05 10.66 0.61
CA MET A 82 6.80 10.88 -0.62
C MET A 82 6.00 11.70 -1.65
N LEU A 83 4.71 11.39 -1.83
CA LEU A 83 3.84 12.10 -2.76
C LEU A 83 3.45 13.52 -2.29
N GLN A 84 3.48 13.79 -0.99
CA GLN A 84 3.38 15.16 -0.46
C GLN A 84 4.60 16.01 -0.85
N GLN A 85 5.80 15.41 -0.94
CA GLN A 85 7.03 16.09 -1.32
C GLN A 85 7.18 16.19 -2.84
N ASP A 86 6.84 15.12 -3.56
CA ASP A 86 6.88 15.05 -5.03
C ASP A 86 5.62 14.35 -5.57
N PRO A 87 4.57 15.10 -5.94
CA PRO A 87 3.33 14.55 -6.49
C PRO A 87 3.48 13.81 -7.83
N GLN A 88 4.62 13.95 -8.51
CA GLN A 88 4.88 13.27 -9.79
C GLN A 88 5.65 11.94 -9.62
N LEU A 89 6.10 11.64 -8.40
CA LEU A 89 6.81 10.40 -8.11
C LEU A 89 5.92 9.19 -8.42
N LYS A 90 6.51 8.23 -9.11
CA LYS A 90 5.82 7.01 -9.49
C LYS A 90 6.10 5.92 -8.48
N ILE A 91 5.05 5.33 -7.90
CA ILE A 91 5.17 4.32 -6.84
C ILE A 91 4.41 3.07 -7.24
N ILE A 92 5.08 1.91 -7.13
CA ILE A 92 4.52 0.58 -7.32
C ILE A 92 4.57 -0.15 -5.98
N ALA A 93 3.43 -0.61 -5.51
CA ALA A 93 3.34 -1.46 -4.32
C ALA A 93 3.70 -2.92 -4.65
N LEU A 94 4.45 -3.55 -3.77
CA LEU A 94 4.69 -4.98 -3.73
C LEU A 94 4.03 -5.54 -2.47
N SER A 95 3.28 -6.64 -2.57
CA SER A 95 2.59 -7.21 -1.41
C SER A 95 2.59 -8.73 -1.45
N MET A 96 2.74 -9.36 -0.28
CA MET A 96 2.47 -10.80 -0.12
C MET A 96 0.97 -11.09 -0.06
N PHE A 97 0.14 -10.07 0.15
CA PHE A 97 -1.26 -10.22 0.52
C PHE A 97 -2.19 -9.64 -0.55
N GLU A 98 -3.30 -10.34 -0.76
CA GLU A 98 -4.38 -9.97 -1.66
C GLU A 98 -5.54 -9.27 -0.91
N GLU A 99 -5.25 -8.66 0.25
CA GLU A 99 -6.26 -8.00 1.08
C GLU A 99 -6.83 -6.78 0.32
N GLU A 100 -8.13 -6.80 0.06
CA GLU A 100 -8.84 -5.76 -0.70
C GLU A 100 -8.61 -4.36 -0.09
N ASP A 101 -8.60 -4.27 1.24
CA ASP A 101 -8.41 -3.00 1.96
C ASP A 101 -7.02 -2.40 1.72
N LEU A 102 -5.95 -3.23 1.71
CA LEU A 102 -4.59 -2.76 1.45
C LEU A 102 -4.39 -2.28 0.00
N ILE A 103 -5.07 -2.95 -0.95
CA ILE A 103 -5.06 -2.51 -2.34
C ILE A 103 -5.68 -1.12 -2.43
N VAL A 104 -6.88 -0.93 -1.86
CA VAL A 104 -7.60 0.35 -1.89
C VAL A 104 -6.78 1.44 -1.19
N GLU A 105 -6.30 1.19 0.04
CA GLU A 105 -5.52 2.17 0.80
C GLU A 105 -4.25 2.62 0.06
N MET A 106 -3.55 1.69 -0.61
CA MET A 106 -2.34 2.02 -1.36
C MET A 106 -2.64 2.83 -2.61
N LEU A 107 -3.78 2.55 -3.28
CA LEU A 107 -4.24 3.35 -4.42
C LEU A 107 -4.71 4.74 -4.00
N GLU A 108 -5.44 4.85 -2.89
CA GLU A 108 -5.84 6.13 -2.29
C GLU A 108 -4.62 6.95 -1.84
N ALA A 109 -3.55 6.29 -1.40
CA ALA A 109 -2.28 6.94 -1.12
C ALA A 109 -1.58 7.49 -2.38
N GLY A 110 -2.02 7.09 -3.58
CA GLY A 110 -1.55 7.60 -4.87
C GLY A 110 -0.59 6.69 -5.63
N ALA A 111 -0.41 5.43 -5.21
CA ALA A 111 0.39 4.46 -5.97
C ALA A 111 -0.14 4.28 -7.40
N LYS A 112 0.77 4.13 -8.35
CA LYS A 112 0.47 3.93 -9.77
C LYS A 112 0.50 2.47 -10.21
N GLY A 113 0.97 1.58 -9.33
CA GLY A 113 0.99 0.15 -9.58
C GLY A 113 0.82 -0.67 -8.33
N TYR A 114 0.28 -1.88 -8.50
CA TYR A 114 0.15 -2.88 -7.45
C TYR A 114 0.48 -4.26 -8.00
N LEU A 115 1.46 -4.91 -7.38
CA LEU A 115 1.96 -6.23 -7.72
C LEU A 115 1.94 -7.14 -6.49
N LEU A 116 1.78 -8.41 -6.72
CA LEU A 116 2.07 -9.42 -5.70
C LEU A 116 3.57 -9.77 -5.70
N LYS A 117 4.16 -10.07 -4.55
CA LYS A 117 5.57 -10.47 -4.45
C LYS A 117 5.88 -11.82 -5.14
N ASN A 118 4.85 -12.61 -5.46
CA ASN A 118 4.97 -13.83 -6.25
C ASN A 118 4.81 -13.59 -7.77
N ALA A 119 4.69 -12.31 -8.20
CA ALA A 119 4.68 -11.94 -9.61
C ALA A 119 5.94 -12.44 -10.32
N ASP A 120 5.79 -12.89 -11.55
CA ASP A 120 6.94 -13.31 -12.33
C ASP A 120 7.78 -12.12 -12.82
N LYS A 121 9.00 -12.40 -13.27
CA LYS A 121 9.92 -11.37 -13.77
C LYS A 121 9.28 -10.50 -14.85
N ARG A 122 8.52 -11.07 -15.78
CA ARG A 122 7.92 -10.33 -16.88
C ARG A 122 6.89 -9.34 -16.39
N GLU A 123 6.04 -9.76 -15.46
CA GLU A 123 5.00 -8.92 -14.88
C GLU A 123 5.59 -7.73 -14.10
N ILE A 124 6.70 -7.94 -13.37
CA ILE A 124 7.42 -6.84 -12.68
C ILE A 124 7.99 -5.84 -13.69
N LEU A 125 8.62 -6.33 -14.75
CA LEU A 125 9.18 -5.45 -15.79
C LEU A 125 8.10 -4.68 -16.54
N ASP A 126 6.99 -5.34 -16.91
CA ASP A 126 5.85 -4.70 -17.59
C ASP A 126 5.22 -3.62 -16.69
N ALA A 127 5.12 -3.86 -15.39
CA ALA A 127 4.63 -2.86 -14.44
C ALA A 127 5.54 -1.63 -14.39
N ILE A 128 6.86 -1.82 -14.29
CA ILE A 128 7.83 -0.72 -14.27
C ILE A 128 7.75 0.11 -15.54
N LEU A 129 7.72 -0.54 -16.71
CA LEU A 129 7.65 0.16 -18.00
C LEU A 129 6.33 0.92 -18.15
N THR A 130 5.19 0.28 -17.83
CA THR A 130 3.86 0.90 -17.89
C THR A 130 3.77 2.13 -16.99
N VAL A 131 4.25 2.01 -15.75
CA VAL A 131 4.24 3.11 -14.79
C VAL A 131 5.25 4.20 -15.17
N ASN A 132 6.38 3.82 -15.79
CA ASN A 132 7.35 4.80 -16.31
C ASN A 132 6.75 5.67 -17.42
N GLU A 133 5.87 5.14 -18.23
CA GLU A 133 5.12 5.87 -19.27
C GLU A 133 4.01 6.76 -18.70
N GLY A 134 3.77 6.73 -17.39
CA GLY A 134 2.72 7.50 -16.70
C GLY A 134 1.37 6.80 -16.61
N ASN A 135 1.29 5.55 -17.07
CA ASN A 135 0.08 4.74 -16.99
C ASN A 135 -0.02 4.02 -15.63
N ILE A 136 -1.20 3.47 -15.35
CA ILE A 136 -1.47 2.71 -14.13
C ILE A 136 -1.32 1.22 -14.45
N PHE A 137 -0.68 0.46 -13.56
CA PHE A 137 -0.53 -0.98 -13.70
C PHE A 137 -1.17 -1.73 -12.54
N TYR A 138 -2.12 -2.61 -12.88
CA TYR A 138 -2.66 -3.60 -11.95
C TYR A 138 -2.53 -4.98 -12.56
N CYS A 139 -1.98 -5.94 -11.83
CA CYS A 139 -1.99 -7.32 -12.26
C CYS A 139 -3.43 -7.83 -12.46
N LYS A 140 -3.61 -8.89 -13.23
CA LYS A 140 -4.95 -9.45 -13.53
C LYS A 140 -5.76 -9.72 -12.27
N HIS A 141 -5.09 -10.23 -11.23
CA HIS A 141 -5.71 -10.56 -9.96
C HIS A 141 -6.22 -9.30 -9.23
N THR A 142 -5.37 -8.28 -9.11
CA THR A 142 -5.73 -6.98 -8.51
C THR A 142 -6.85 -6.31 -9.29
N SER A 143 -6.82 -6.36 -10.62
CA SER A 143 -7.88 -5.83 -11.48
C SER A 143 -9.22 -6.54 -11.26
N ALA A 144 -9.23 -7.86 -11.13
CA ALA A 144 -10.44 -8.63 -10.83
C ALA A 144 -11.02 -8.29 -9.44
N ARG A 145 -10.15 -8.09 -8.43
CA ARG A 145 -10.55 -7.65 -7.08
C ARG A 145 -11.18 -6.27 -7.11
N LEU A 146 -10.52 -5.30 -7.76
CA LEU A 146 -11.06 -3.94 -7.91
C LEU A 146 -12.40 -3.93 -8.66
N ALA A 147 -12.54 -4.72 -9.73
CA ALA A 147 -13.81 -4.87 -10.44
C ALA A 147 -14.92 -5.43 -9.51
N SER A 148 -14.59 -6.42 -8.69
CA SER A 148 -15.51 -6.99 -7.70
C SER A 148 -15.96 -5.97 -6.66
N LEU A 149 -15.06 -5.10 -6.18
CA LEU A 149 -15.38 -4.02 -5.25
C LEU A 149 -16.31 -2.99 -5.89
N ILE A 150 -16.08 -2.62 -7.16
CA ILE A 150 -16.96 -1.69 -7.89
C ILE A 150 -18.36 -2.29 -8.04
N VAL A 151 -18.48 -3.58 -8.36
CA VAL A 151 -19.76 -4.27 -8.46
C VAL A 151 -20.47 -4.30 -7.10
N LYS A 152 -19.76 -4.69 -6.02
CA LYS A 152 -20.32 -4.69 -4.66
C LYS A 152 -20.80 -3.30 -4.24
N SER A 153 -20.04 -2.24 -4.54
CA SER A 153 -20.41 -0.86 -4.20
C SER A 153 -21.60 -0.33 -4.99
N LYS A 154 -21.83 -0.80 -6.22
CA LYS A 154 -22.97 -0.41 -7.06
C LYS A 154 -24.25 -1.17 -6.74
N PHE A 155 -24.15 -2.37 -6.16
CA PHE A 155 -25.31 -3.23 -5.85
C PHE A 155 -25.80 -3.17 -4.41
N ASP A 156 -25.18 -2.35 -3.55
CA ASP A 156 -25.67 -2.14 -2.19
C ASP A 156 -26.47 -0.82 -2.10
N PRO A 157 -27.83 -0.88 -2.18
CA PRO A 157 -28.66 0.32 -2.15
C PRO A 157 -28.61 1.05 -0.80
N GLN A 158 -28.06 0.43 0.25
CA GLN A 158 -27.98 1.00 1.60
C GLN A 158 -26.67 1.78 1.84
N LYS A 159 -25.66 1.65 0.96
CA LYS A 159 -24.35 2.34 1.10
C LYS A 159 -24.32 3.80 0.64
N LYS A 160 -25.45 4.41 0.29
CA LYS A 160 -25.55 5.84 -0.13
C LYS A 160 -26.12 6.75 0.94
N LYS A 161 -25.66 6.64 2.20
CA LYS A 161 -25.89 7.72 3.18
C LYS A 161 -24.72 7.78 4.14
N SER A 162 -24.02 8.90 4.08
CA SER A 162 -22.85 9.33 4.83
C SER A 162 -21.51 8.79 4.31
N GLY A 163 -20.57 9.70 4.04
CA GLY A 163 -19.18 9.36 3.79
C GLY A 163 -18.64 8.55 4.95
N ASP A 164 -18.50 7.25 4.77
CA ASP A 164 -18.03 6.36 5.80
C ASP A 164 -16.58 6.71 6.14
N LEU A 165 -16.38 7.31 7.31
CA LEU A 165 -15.06 7.67 7.84
C LEU A 165 -14.15 6.45 8.04
N PHE A 166 -14.76 5.25 8.15
CA PHE A 166 -14.06 4.01 8.48
C PHE A 166 -14.33 2.92 7.45
N THR A 167 -13.26 2.19 7.09
CA THR A 167 -13.35 0.97 6.29
C THR A 167 -14.08 -0.14 7.07
N GLU A 168 -14.58 -1.16 6.39
CA GLU A 168 -15.22 -2.31 7.04
C GLU A 168 -14.30 -2.99 8.06
N ARG A 169 -12.99 -3.07 7.73
CA ARG A 169 -11.99 -3.63 8.64
C ARG A 169 -11.77 -2.77 9.89
N GLU A 170 -11.75 -1.47 9.73
CA GLU A 170 -11.69 -0.55 10.87
C GLU A 170 -12.94 -0.65 11.74
N ARG A 171 -14.12 -0.81 11.14
CA ARG A 171 -15.37 -1.05 11.89
C ARG A 171 -15.33 -2.33 12.72
N GLN A 172 -14.83 -3.43 12.15
CA GLN A 172 -14.64 -4.69 12.89
C GLN A 172 -13.70 -4.49 14.09
N ILE A 173 -12.58 -3.79 13.87
CA ILE A 173 -11.61 -3.51 14.95
C ILE A 173 -12.20 -2.55 15.97
N ILE A 174 -12.93 -1.51 15.57
CA ILE A 174 -13.65 -0.60 16.50
C ILE A 174 -14.62 -1.38 17.37
N ARG A 175 -15.42 -2.29 16.79
CA ARG A 175 -16.35 -3.13 17.54
C ARG A 175 -15.63 -3.97 18.59
N LEU A 176 -14.55 -4.66 18.21
CA LEU A 176 -13.78 -5.49 19.14
C LEU A 176 -13.05 -4.65 20.21
N ILE A 177 -12.61 -3.43 19.89
CA ILE A 177 -12.07 -2.48 20.87
C ILE A 177 -13.16 -2.13 21.90
N CYS A 178 -14.39 -1.85 21.45
CA CYS A 178 -15.51 -1.53 22.33
C CYS A 178 -15.92 -2.73 23.20
N GLN A 179 -15.73 -3.94 22.73
CA GLN A 179 -15.90 -5.20 23.46
C GLN A 179 -14.70 -5.54 24.38
N GLN A 180 -13.79 -4.58 24.60
CA GLN A 180 -12.64 -4.67 25.50
C GLN A 180 -11.58 -5.70 25.10
N HIS A 181 -11.57 -6.16 23.83
CA HIS A 181 -10.52 -7.06 23.35
C HIS A 181 -9.17 -6.37 23.26
N THR A 182 -8.12 -7.08 23.67
CA THR A 182 -6.73 -6.66 23.50
C THR A 182 -6.31 -6.74 22.02
N ALA A 183 -5.22 -6.06 21.67
CA ALA A 183 -4.68 -6.15 20.30
C ALA A 183 -4.26 -7.59 19.90
N GLN A 184 -3.90 -8.41 20.87
CA GLN A 184 -3.60 -9.83 20.66
C GLN A 184 -4.87 -10.61 20.30
N GLU A 185 -5.93 -10.49 21.09
CA GLU A 185 -7.21 -11.19 20.87
C GLU A 185 -7.89 -10.73 19.56
N ILE A 186 -7.84 -9.44 19.25
CA ILE A 186 -8.31 -8.90 17.97
C ILE A 186 -7.53 -9.53 16.82
N GLY A 187 -6.20 -9.65 16.97
CA GLY A 187 -5.35 -10.29 15.97
C GLY A 187 -5.74 -11.75 15.73
N GLU A 188 -5.97 -12.50 16.79
CA GLU A 188 -6.40 -13.91 16.72
C GLU A 188 -7.76 -14.06 16.03
N GLN A 189 -8.76 -13.24 16.39
CA GLN A 189 -10.10 -13.30 15.80
C GLN A 189 -10.13 -12.87 14.33
N LEU A 190 -9.32 -11.89 13.95
CA LEU A 190 -9.31 -11.35 12.60
C LEU A 190 -8.19 -11.91 11.71
N PHE A 191 -7.44 -12.89 12.21
CA PHE A 191 -6.27 -13.47 11.53
C PHE A 191 -5.21 -12.41 11.14
N LEU A 192 -4.96 -11.45 12.05
CA LEU A 192 -3.98 -10.39 11.91
C LEU A 192 -2.85 -10.54 12.95
N SER A 193 -1.67 -10.01 12.65
CA SER A 193 -0.65 -9.88 13.68
C SER A 193 -1.05 -8.80 14.72
N LYS A 194 -0.63 -8.95 15.98
CA LYS A 194 -0.80 -7.92 17.01
C LYS A 194 -0.34 -6.54 16.51
N ARG A 195 0.80 -6.50 15.82
CA ARG A 195 1.38 -5.27 15.25
C ARG A 195 0.47 -4.64 14.20
N THR A 196 -0.15 -5.45 13.34
CA THR A 196 -1.11 -4.97 12.34
C THR A 196 -2.31 -4.33 13.01
N VAL A 197 -2.84 -4.96 14.09
CA VAL A 197 -3.95 -4.41 14.88
C VAL A 197 -3.57 -3.10 15.55
N GLU A 198 -2.36 -2.98 16.10
CA GLU A 198 -1.87 -1.73 16.69
C GLU A 198 -1.78 -0.61 15.65
N GLY A 199 -1.38 -0.92 14.41
CA GLY A 199 -1.40 0.04 13.32
C GLY A 199 -2.81 0.52 12.96
N TYR A 200 -3.79 -0.38 12.94
CA TYR A 200 -5.21 0.00 12.79
C TYR A 200 -5.69 0.87 13.94
N ARG A 201 -5.36 0.52 15.20
CA ARG A 201 -5.75 1.30 16.38
C ARG A 201 -5.23 2.73 16.30
N THR A 202 -3.98 2.92 15.92
CA THR A 202 -3.39 4.27 15.75
C THR A 202 -4.17 5.08 14.72
N ARG A 203 -4.44 4.52 13.55
CA ARG A 203 -5.22 5.19 12.49
C ARG A 203 -6.67 5.51 12.91
N ILE A 204 -7.31 4.60 13.65
CA ILE A 204 -8.65 4.81 14.19
C ILE A 204 -8.66 5.98 15.18
N LEU A 205 -7.69 6.05 16.10
CA LEU A 205 -7.53 7.17 17.04
C LEU A 205 -7.38 8.51 16.31
N GLU A 206 -6.55 8.54 15.27
CA GLU A 206 -6.32 9.73 14.44
C GLU A 206 -7.59 10.15 13.68
N LYS A 207 -8.28 9.20 13.01
CA LYS A 207 -9.54 9.48 12.29
C LYS A 207 -10.66 9.97 13.18
N MET A 208 -10.71 9.50 14.43
CA MET A 208 -11.69 9.92 15.43
C MET A 208 -11.30 11.20 16.18
N ASP A 209 -10.05 11.66 16.01
CA ASP A 209 -9.45 12.75 16.80
C ASP A 209 -9.57 12.51 18.32
N VAL A 210 -9.23 11.31 18.76
CA VAL A 210 -9.28 10.88 20.16
C VAL A 210 -7.92 10.35 20.64
N LYS A 211 -7.66 10.43 21.95
CA LYS A 211 -6.32 10.15 22.51
C LYS A 211 -6.14 8.71 23.02
N ASN A 212 -7.22 7.97 23.26
CA ASN A 212 -7.17 6.65 23.87
C ASN A 212 -8.42 5.80 23.56
N THR A 213 -8.39 4.55 24.00
CA THR A 213 -9.48 3.58 23.82
C THR A 213 -10.82 4.07 24.37
N ALA A 214 -10.83 4.76 25.49
CA ALA A 214 -12.08 5.30 26.05
C ALA A 214 -12.70 6.34 25.09
N GLY A 215 -11.87 7.17 24.45
CA GLY A 215 -12.30 8.09 23.40
C GLY A 215 -12.90 7.37 22.20
N VAL A 216 -12.33 6.22 21.79
CA VAL A 216 -12.89 5.39 20.71
C VAL A 216 -14.29 4.91 21.05
N VAL A 217 -14.51 4.40 22.28
CA VAL A 217 -15.82 3.91 22.73
C VAL A 217 -16.86 5.03 22.74
N VAL A 218 -16.52 6.20 23.30
CA VAL A 218 -17.41 7.37 23.35
C VAL A 218 -17.75 7.86 21.94
N PHE A 219 -16.75 7.93 21.05
CA PHE A 219 -16.96 8.32 19.66
C PHE A 219 -17.87 7.33 18.93
N ALA A 220 -17.61 6.01 19.08
CA ALA A 220 -18.36 4.96 18.41
C ALA A 220 -19.84 4.98 18.80
N LEU A 221 -20.16 5.17 20.08
CA LEU A 221 -21.51 5.32 20.59
C LEU A 221 -22.18 6.59 20.04
N LYS A 222 -21.51 7.74 20.18
CA LYS A 222 -22.04 9.03 19.74
C LYS A 222 -22.39 9.07 18.24
N HIS A 223 -21.63 8.33 17.42
CA HIS A 223 -21.80 8.29 15.96
C HIS A 223 -22.53 7.02 15.47
N ASN A 224 -23.15 6.26 16.38
CA ASN A 224 -23.89 5.01 16.08
C ASN A 224 -23.09 4.00 15.25
N LEU A 225 -21.77 3.91 15.50
CA LEU A 225 -20.91 2.90 14.88
C LEU A 225 -21.09 1.52 15.53
N ILE A 226 -21.56 1.51 16.78
CA ILE A 226 -21.92 0.33 17.57
C ILE A 226 -23.19 0.63 18.36
N ALA A 227 -23.95 -0.41 18.68
CA ALA A 227 -25.07 -0.30 19.61
C ALA A 227 -24.57 -0.46 21.07
N GLU A 228 -25.32 0.09 22.05
CA GLU A 228 -24.98 -0.09 23.47
C GLU A 228 -24.98 -1.58 23.88
N GLU A 229 -25.81 -2.38 23.22
CA GLU A 229 -25.94 -3.83 23.41
C GLU A 229 -24.70 -4.60 22.97
N ASP A 230 -23.85 -4.01 22.11
CA ASP A 230 -22.61 -4.62 21.58
C ASP A 230 -21.39 -4.44 22.51
N ILE A 231 -21.53 -3.76 23.66
CA ILE A 231 -20.41 -3.39 24.56
C ILE A 231 -20.24 -4.41 25.69
N LEU A 232 -21.18 -5.32 25.89
CA LEU A 232 -21.19 -6.31 27.00
C LEU A 232 -20.55 -7.62 26.63
#